data_422bfeb49245a59662c1f7265b4ae064
#
_entry.id   422bfeb49245a59662c1f7265b4ae064
#
_cell.length_a   1.000
_cell.length_b   1.000
_cell.length_c   1.000
_cell.angle_alpha   90.00
_cell.angle_beta   90.00
_cell.angle_gamma   90.00
#
_symmetry.space_group_name_H-M   'P 1'
#
loop_
_entity.id
_entity.type
_entity.pdbx_description
1 polymer ?
#
loop_
_entity_poly.entity_id
_entity_poly.type
_entity_poly.pdbx_seq_one_letter_code
_entity_poly.pdbx_strand_id
1 'polypeptide(L)'
;MTFRFARDLGFGATVLEGGRTRFRLWAPAQQDVALVVEGADPVPMRREPEGWFAVEVACGAGARYRYRIGDGTLVPDPASRFQPDDVHGPSLVVDPRAYAWKHGAWQGRPWHEAVIYEAHAGCLGGFQGVARALPALRELGVTAVELMPINDFPGRHNWGYDGVLPFAPDSAYGTPDELKALVDAAHGLGLMMFLDVVYNHFGPDGNYLGLYAPQFFREDVHTPWGGAIDFRRPEVRGFFTQNALYWLNEYRFDGLRLDAVHEISEPDWLDEMADEVRRVAGSTRQVHLVLENERNEASHLRRDIDAQWNDDGHHVFHVLLTGESAGYYKDYAEAGSAGLARVMAEGFFFQGQVSQHRGKPRGTPSKDLPTTAFVLFLQNHDQVGNRAFGDRLTRLADPAALEAAIAAQILCPQIPMLFMGEEVASPTPFLFFTDHNPDLGKLVREGRRKEFAHFAEFSDPEKRERIPDPNAPSTFEASIARPDPALAEHRRALYQRLIAIRMREIAPEIERARAIEARPLGSAAIEACWRLGERAVLRLAVNLGAAPVPLAPMRGRLLFAGPDAAGGRAGAGELPARSCVATLDHAA
;
A
#
# COMPACT_ATOMS: atom_id res chain seq x y z
N MET A 1 -14.27 -12.60 27.65
CA MET A 1 -13.25 -13.57 27.20
C MET A 1 -12.00 -12.80 26.83
N THR A 2 -10.82 -13.26 27.19
CA THR A 2 -9.56 -12.65 26.77
C THR A 2 -9.09 -13.38 25.52
N PHE A 3 -8.96 -12.64 24.40
CA PHE A 3 -8.46 -13.21 23.15
C PHE A 3 -6.94 -13.11 23.10
N ARG A 4 -6.30 -14.15 22.62
CA ARG A 4 -4.85 -14.22 22.39
C ARG A 4 -4.61 -14.94 21.06
N PHE A 5 -3.81 -14.34 20.20
CA PHE A 5 -3.53 -14.89 18.88
C PHE A 5 -2.04 -15.19 18.77
N ALA A 6 -1.72 -16.35 18.27
CA ALA A 6 -0.36 -16.81 18.04
C ALA A 6 -0.35 -17.77 16.85
N ARG A 7 0.74 -17.74 16.10
CA ARG A 7 0.97 -18.64 14.98
C ARG A 7 2.32 -19.34 15.11
N ASP A 8 2.34 -20.66 14.89
CA ASP A 8 3.59 -21.40 14.66
C ASP A 8 3.99 -21.22 13.20
N LEU A 9 5.08 -20.50 12.98
CA LEU A 9 5.55 -20.15 11.64
C LEU A 9 6.37 -21.27 10.98
N GLY A 10 6.85 -22.23 11.78
CA GLY A 10 7.84 -23.19 11.30
C GLY A 10 9.24 -22.60 11.05
N PHE A 11 9.39 -21.29 11.22
CA PHE A 11 10.62 -20.48 11.12
C PHE A 11 10.84 -19.70 12.41
N GLY A 12 12.10 -19.39 12.73
CA GLY A 12 12.45 -18.51 13.83
C GLY A 12 12.21 -19.10 15.22
N ALA A 13 12.01 -18.20 16.19
CA ALA A 13 11.81 -18.55 17.59
C ALA A 13 10.34 -18.78 17.91
N THR A 14 10.02 -19.95 18.49
CA THR A 14 8.68 -20.31 18.97
C THR A 14 8.74 -20.57 20.47
N VAL A 15 8.03 -19.78 21.26
CA VAL A 15 7.91 -19.96 22.72
C VAL A 15 7.06 -21.20 23.01
N LEU A 16 7.61 -22.13 23.78
CA LEU A 16 6.98 -23.38 24.20
C LEU A 16 6.55 -23.29 25.67
N GLU A 17 5.81 -24.28 26.11
CA GLU A 17 5.49 -24.43 27.54
C GLU A 17 6.74 -24.70 28.38
N GLY A 18 6.69 -24.36 29.68
CA GLY A 18 7.78 -24.59 30.61
C GLY A 18 9.00 -23.70 30.46
N GLY A 19 8.85 -22.49 29.88
CA GLY A 19 9.94 -21.52 29.76
C GLY A 19 11.02 -21.90 28.76
N ARG A 20 10.66 -22.69 27.76
CA ARG A 20 11.55 -23.11 26.67
C ARG A 20 11.18 -22.39 25.38
N THR A 21 12.16 -22.25 24.49
CA THR A 21 11.97 -21.73 23.13
C THR A 21 12.61 -22.69 22.13
N ARG A 22 11.87 -23.00 21.06
CA ARG A 22 12.37 -23.70 19.88
C ARG A 22 12.85 -22.65 18.88
N PHE A 23 14.07 -22.83 18.37
CA PHE A 23 14.65 -22.03 17.30
C PHE A 23 14.81 -22.88 16.06
N ARG A 24 14.46 -22.33 14.91
CA ARG A 24 14.52 -23.05 13.64
C ARG A 24 14.98 -22.11 12.52
N LEU A 25 16.05 -22.51 11.82
CA LEU A 25 16.66 -21.76 10.72
C LEU A 25 16.78 -22.64 9.48
N TRP A 26 16.41 -22.11 8.32
CA TRP A 26 16.74 -22.73 7.03
C TRP A 26 18.06 -22.15 6.52
N ALA A 27 19.11 -22.98 6.49
CA ALA A 27 20.48 -22.59 6.14
C ALA A 27 21.14 -23.67 5.28
N PRO A 28 20.60 -23.95 4.07
CA PRO A 28 21.03 -25.10 3.25
C PRO A 28 22.49 -25.05 2.83
N ALA A 29 23.12 -23.88 2.77
CA ALA A 29 24.52 -23.73 2.41
C ALA A 29 25.48 -24.00 3.59
N GLN A 30 24.97 -24.22 4.80
CA GLN A 30 25.79 -24.44 5.99
C GLN A 30 25.89 -25.93 6.36
N GLN A 31 27.05 -26.29 6.93
CA GLN A 31 27.24 -27.61 7.54
C GLN A 31 26.89 -27.60 9.02
N ASP A 32 27.26 -26.51 9.70
CA ASP A 32 27.07 -26.29 11.12
C ASP A 32 26.49 -24.92 11.39
N VAL A 33 25.53 -24.86 12.32
CA VAL A 33 24.94 -23.65 12.86
C VAL A 33 24.85 -23.78 14.37
N ALA A 34 25.11 -22.71 15.10
CA ALA A 34 24.88 -22.66 16.54
C ALA A 34 23.98 -21.49 16.91
N LEU A 35 23.08 -21.71 17.85
CA LEU A 35 22.32 -20.68 18.53
C LEU A 35 23.21 -19.97 19.56
N VAL A 36 23.22 -18.65 19.55
CA VAL A 36 23.91 -17.82 20.55
C VAL A 36 22.85 -16.97 21.25
N VAL A 37 22.52 -17.33 22.48
CA VAL A 37 21.67 -16.53 23.37
C VAL A 37 22.59 -15.63 24.21
N GLU A 38 22.29 -14.35 24.33
CA GLU A 38 23.11 -13.42 25.12
C GLU A 38 23.25 -13.90 26.57
N GLY A 39 24.48 -13.92 27.06
CA GLY A 39 24.81 -14.39 28.43
C GLY A 39 24.88 -15.91 28.59
N ALA A 40 24.81 -16.69 27.51
CA ALA A 40 24.93 -18.14 27.52
C ALA A 40 25.98 -18.65 26.53
N ASP A 41 26.50 -19.85 26.74
CA ASP A 41 27.39 -20.51 25.79
C ASP A 41 26.63 -20.86 24.49
N PRO A 42 27.31 -20.80 23.32
CA PRO A 42 26.70 -21.20 22.05
C PRO A 42 26.25 -22.66 22.07
N VAL A 43 25.02 -22.91 21.60
CA VAL A 43 24.42 -24.24 21.54
C VAL A 43 24.39 -24.72 20.08
N PRO A 44 25.08 -25.84 19.73
CA PRO A 44 24.97 -26.41 18.38
C PRO A 44 23.53 -26.77 18.03
N MET A 45 23.10 -26.41 16.83
CA MET A 45 21.77 -26.77 16.32
C MET A 45 21.83 -28.11 15.58
N ARG A 46 20.80 -28.94 15.78
CA ARG A 46 20.66 -30.21 15.08
C ARG A 46 20.28 -29.94 13.62
N ARG A 47 21.06 -30.48 12.70
CA ARG A 47 20.71 -30.47 11.26
C ARG A 47 19.52 -31.41 11.00
N GLU A 48 18.54 -30.90 10.29
CA GLU A 48 17.35 -31.62 9.82
C GLU A 48 17.40 -31.77 8.28
N PRO A 49 16.52 -32.57 7.65
CA PRO A 49 16.43 -32.66 6.19
C PRO A 49 16.27 -31.30 5.51
N GLU A 50 16.63 -31.22 4.23
CA GLU A 50 16.44 -30.07 3.34
C GLU A 50 17.16 -28.77 3.80
N GLY A 51 18.21 -28.89 4.63
CA GLY A 51 19.02 -27.75 5.07
C GLY A 51 18.45 -26.99 6.26
N TRP A 52 17.51 -27.57 6.98
CA TRP A 52 17.02 -27.01 8.23
C TRP A 52 17.96 -27.29 9.40
N PHE A 53 17.94 -26.36 10.37
CA PHE A 53 18.60 -26.49 11.66
C PHE A 53 17.61 -26.15 12.77
N ALA A 54 17.60 -26.94 13.86
CA ALA A 54 16.70 -26.73 14.98
C ALA A 54 17.39 -27.00 16.33
N VAL A 55 16.97 -26.25 17.36
CA VAL A 55 17.35 -26.49 18.74
C VAL A 55 16.25 -25.98 19.69
N GLU A 56 16.13 -26.62 20.84
CA GLU A 56 15.28 -26.14 21.93
C GLU A 56 16.16 -25.85 23.15
N VAL A 57 16.02 -24.65 23.69
CA VAL A 57 16.77 -24.23 24.88
C VAL A 57 15.86 -23.64 25.94
N ALA A 58 16.34 -23.62 27.18
CA ALA A 58 15.64 -22.99 28.30
C ALA A 58 15.86 -21.47 28.25
N CYS A 59 15.03 -20.78 27.49
CA CYS A 59 14.91 -19.31 27.48
C CYS A 59 13.49 -18.93 27.14
N GLY A 60 13.04 -17.77 27.61
CA GLY A 60 11.68 -17.26 27.38
C GLY A 60 11.67 -15.93 26.62
N ALA A 61 10.50 -15.33 26.55
CA ALA A 61 10.34 -13.99 25.98
C ALA A 61 11.31 -12.98 26.60
N GLY A 62 11.84 -12.08 25.78
CA GLY A 62 12.87 -11.12 26.17
C GLY A 62 14.31 -11.61 25.99
N ALA A 63 14.54 -12.89 25.73
CA ALA A 63 15.87 -13.40 25.42
C ALA A 63 16.35 -12.87 24.07
N ARG A 64 17.59 -12.37 24.03
CA ARG A 64 18.25 -11.85 22.83
C ARG A 64 19.12 -12.95 22.23
N TYR A 65 19.05 -13.15 20.92
CA TYR A 65 19.76 -14.23 20.25
C TYR A 65 20.21 -13.88 18.85
N ARG A 66 21.20 -14.64 18.37
CA ARG A 66 21.67 -14.68 16.98
C ARG A 66 22.00 -16.12 16.59
N TYR A 67 22.13 -16.35 15.29
CA TYR A 67 22.72 -17.58 14.79
C TYR A 67 24.19 -17.35 14.44
N ARG A 68 25.05 -18.29 14.84
CA ARG A 68 26.45 -18.34 14.40
C ARG A 68 26.55 -19.34 13.26
N ILE A 69 26.89 -18.88 12.06
CA ILE A 69 27.10 -19.71 10.87
C ILE A 69 28.55 -20.17 10.75
N GLY A 70 28.84 -21.09 9.81
CA GLY A 70 30.05 -21.89 9.75
C GLY A 70 31.40 -21.15 9.82
N ASP A 71 31.51 -19.93 9.31
CA ASP A 71 32.72 -19.09 9.39
C ASP A 71 32.88 -18.33 10.72
N GLY A 72 31.91 -18.50 11.61
CA GLY A 72 31.86 -17.77 12.90
C GLY A 72 31.05 -16.49 12.88
N THR A 73 30.53 -16.07 11.73
CA THR A 73 29.69 -14.87 11.59
C THR A 73 28.40 -15.00 12.38
N LEU A 74 28.06 -13.94 13.11
CA LEU A 74 26.79 -13.83 13.84
C LEU A 74 25.76 -13.10 12.97
N VAL A 75 24.63 -13.74 12.73
CA VAL A 75 23.53 -13.19 11.92
C VAL A 75 22.23 -13.12 12.73
N PRO A 76 21.35 -12.13 12.49
CA PRO A 76 20.02 -12.11 13.05
C PRO A 76 19.17 -13.26 12.47
N ASP A 77 18.04 -13.51 13.09
CA ASP A 77 17.04 -14.44 12.56
C ASP A 77 16.26 -13.81 11.41
N PRO A 78 16.20 -14.40 10.21
CA PRO A 78 15.43 -13.86 9.09
C PRO A 78 13.92 -13.83 9.37
N ALA A 79 13.44 -14.65 10.31
CA ALA A 79 12.08 -14.64 10.83
C ALA A 79 11.98 -14.02 12.23
N SER A 80 12.88 -13.08 12.55
CA SER A 80 12.84 -12.32 13.79
C SER A 80 11.50 -11.65 13.99
N ARG A 81 10.96 -11.73 15.20
CA ARG A 81 9.70 -11.06 15.55
C ARG A 81 9.91 -9.66 16.11
N PHE A 82 11.15 -9.28 16.41
CA PHE A 82 11.54 -7.94 16.81
C PHE A 82 13.07 -7.78 16.85
N GLN A 83 13.55 -6.62 16.42
CA GLN A 83 14.96 -6.20 16.41
C GLN A 83 15.11 -4.95 17.29
N PRO A 84 15.47 -5.08 18.58
CA PRO A 84 15.53 -3.92 19.46
C PRO A 84 16.69 -2.96 19.15
N ASP A 85 17.74 -3.45 18.46
CA ASP A 85 18.98 -2.72 18.16
C ASP A 85 19.24 -2.61 16.64
N ASP A 86 18.16 -2.53 15.83
CA ASP A 86 18.30 -2.43 14.37
C ASP A 86 18.72 -3.76 13.68
N VAL A 87 18.71 -3.78 12.34
CA VAL A 87 18.87 -4.95 11.45
C VAL A 87 20.14 -5.79 11.70
N HIS A 88 21.19 -5.21 12.22
CA HIS A 88 22.44 -5.91 12.55
C HIS A 88 22.48 -6.44 13.99
N GLY A 89 21.49 -6.08 14.78
CA GLY A 89 21.38 -6.45 16.18
C GLY A 89 20.96 -7.89 16.43
N PRO A 90 20.88 -8.31 17.69
CA PRO A 90 20.27 -9.58 18.06
C PRO A 90 18.74 -9.52 17.92
N SER A 91 18.17 -10.61 17.45
CA SER A 91 16.74 -10.84 17.47
C SER A 91 16.22 -11.05 18.89
N LEU A 92 14.99 -10.64 19.16
CA LEU A 92 14.33 -10.82 20.46
C LEU A 92 13.30 -11.95 20.40
N VAL A 93 13.32 -12.82 21.40
CA VAL A 93 12.23 -13.80 21.59
C VAL A 93 10.98 -13.07 22.05
N VAL A 94 9.92 -13.11 21.27
CA VAL A 94 8.62 -12.51 21.56
C VAL A 94 7.59 -13.61 21.84
N ASP A 95 6.87 -13.52 22.97
CA ASP A 95 5.70 -14.39 23.19
C ASP A 95 4.45 -13.76 22.55
N PRO A 96 3.93 -14.33 21.47
CA PRO A 96 2.74 -13.79 20.80
C PRO A 96 1.49 -13.80 21.69
N ARG A 97 1.47 -14.65 22.73
CA ARG A 97 0.35 -14.78 23.67
C ARG A 97 0.39 -13.76 24.82
N ALA A 98 1.46 -12.94 24.93
CA ALA A 98 1.56 -11.93 25.97
C ALA A 98 0.47 -10.85 25.82
N TYR A 99 0.19 -10.45 24.59
CA TYR A 99 -0.81 -9.42 24.31
C TYR A 99 -2.25 -9.93 24.49
N ALA A 100 -3.06 -9.19 25.25
CA ALA A 100 -4.46 -9.49 25.51
C ALA A 100 -5.36 -8.55 24.70
N TRP A 101 -5.94 -9.06 23.63
CA TRP A 101 -6.80 -8.29 22.73
C TRP A 101 -8.13 -7.90 23.41
N LYS A 102 -8.49 -6.64 23.31
CA LYS A 102 -9.76 -6.08 23.80
C LYS A 102 -10.90 -6.31 22.81
N HIS A 103 -10.61 -6.19 21.52
CA HIS A 103 -11.56 -6.31 20.42
C HIS A 103 -11.32 -7.56 19.57
N GLY A 104 -10.85 -8.65 20.18
CA GLY A 104 -10.54 -9.90 19.50
C GLY A 104 -11.72 -10.59 18.81
N ALA A 105 -12.95 -10.17 19.07
CA ALA A 105 -14.15 -10.61 18.36
C ALA A 105 -14.37 -9.90 17.02
N TRP A 106 -13.54 -8.92 16.66
CA TRP A 106 -13.60 -8.19 15.39
C TRP A 106 -13.43 -9.17 14.21
N GLN A 107 -14.28 -9.02 13.19
CA GLN A 107 -14.30 -9.90 12.02
C GLN A 107 -13.97 -9.18 10.70
N GLY A 108 -13.59 -7.91 10.75
CA GLY A 108 -13.38 -7.08 9.56
C GLY A 108 -14.66 -6.41 9.08
N ARG A 109 -14.58 -5.82 7.89
CA ARG A 109 -15.69 -5.24 7.13
C ARG A 109 -15.70 -5.79 5.72
N PRO A 110 -16.86 -5.84 5.03
CA PRO A 110 -16.91 -6.20 3.62
C PRO A 110 -16.05 -5.26 2.75
N TRP A 111 -15.40 -5.79 1.73
CA TRP A 111 -14.50 -5.05 0.85
C TRP A 111 -15.16 -3.81 0.22
N HIS A 112 -16.39 -3.92 -0.19
CA HIS A 112 -17.14 -2.83 -0.83
C HIS A 112 -17.39 -1.61 0.09
N GLU A 113 -17.22 -1.76 1.40
CA GLU A 113 -17.26 -0.66 2.36
C GLU A 113 -15.91 0.06 2.52
N ALA A 114 -14.85 -0.41 1.85
CA ALA A 114 -13.53 0.17 2.02
C ALA A 114 -13.48 1.61 1.46
N VAL A 115 -12.97 2.51 2.29
CA VAL A 115 -12.44 3.84 1.98
C VAL A 115 -11.09 3.88 2.69
N ILE A 116 -10.02 3.80 1.92
CA ILE A 116 -8.66 3.55 2.43
C ILE A 116 -7.95 4.89 2.69
N TYR A 117 -7.17 4.95 3.75
CA TYR A 117 -6.26 6.04 4.07
C TYR A 117 -4.84 5.49 4.20
N GLU A 118 -4.01 5.77 3.20
CA GLU A 118 -2.61 5.38 3.18
C GLU A 118 -1.78 6.29 4.09
N ALA A 119 -0.96 5.71 4.98
CA ALA A 119 -0.21 6.42 5.98
C ALA A 119 1.19 5.85 6.23
N HIS A 120 2.17 6.74 6.38
CA HIS A 120 3.51 6.39 6.84
C HIS A 120 3.59 6.48 8.36
N ALA A 121 3.87 5.36 9.04
CA ALA A 121 3.88 5.30 10.50
C ALA A 121 4.84 6.31 11.14
N GLY A 122 6.07 6.42 10.64
CA GLY A 122 7.06 7.35 11.16
C GLY A 122 6.65 8.82 11.05
N CYS A 123 6.04 9.24 9.92
CA CYS A 123 5.55 10.61 9.74
C CYS A 123 4.40 10.99 10.69
N LEU A 124 3.70 10.00 11.22
CA LEU A 124 2.66 10.19 12.23
C LEU A 124 3.15 10.02 13.67
N GLY A 125 4.45 9.73 13.87
CA GLY A 125 5.05 9.57 15.19
C GLY A 125 4.96 8.16 15.76
N GLY A 126 5.18 7.16 14.90
CA GLY A 126 5.18 5.73 15.21
C GLY A 126 3.79 5.15 15.44
N PHE A 127 3.73 3.91 15.91
CA PHE A 127 2.45 3.21 16.14
C PHE A 127 1.52 3.96 17.11
N GLN A 128 2.07 4.56 18.15
CA GLN A 128 1.30 5.40 19.08
C GLN A 128 0.77 6.66 18.39
N GLY A 129 1.53 7.24 17.46
CA GLY A 129 1.13 8.42 16.69
C GLY A 129 -0.04 8.11 15.76
N VAL A 130 0.03 7.00 15.04
CA VAL A 130 -1.07 6.49 14.21
C VAL A 130 -2.31 6.24 15.09
N ALA A 131 -2.16 5.59 16.24
CA ALA A 131 -3.27 5.33 17.16
C ALA A 131 -3.97 6.63 17.62
N ARG A 132 -3.22 7.71 17.86
CA ARG A 132 -3.79 9.03 18.18
C ARG A 132 -4.58 9.65 17.02
N ALA A 133 -4.23 9.33 15.76
CA ALA A 133 -4.92 9.85 14.58
C ALA A 133 -6.24 9.10 14.27
N LEU A 134 -6.41 7.84 14.72
CA LEU A 134 -7.56 7.00 14.38
C LEU A 134 -8.93 7.65 14.65
N PRO A 135 -9.18 8.35 15.78
CA PRO A 135 -10.47 8.98 16.02
C PRO A 135 -10.83 10.03 14.97
N ALA A 136 -9.87 10.86 14.55
CA ALA A 136 -10.07 11.88 13.51
C ALA A 136 -10.29 11.24 12.12
N LEU A 137 -9.58 10.15 11.80
CA LEU A 137 -9.78 9.39 10.58
C LEU A 137 -11.15 8.71 10.54
N ARG A 138 -11.61 8.18 11.69
CA ARG A 138 -12.97 7.63 11.82
C ARG A 138 -14.02 8.72 11.60
N GLU A 139 -13.82 9.93 12.16
CA GLU A 139 -14.71 11.07 11.97
C GLU A 139 -14.72 11.57 10.52
N LEU A 140 -13.58 11.49 9.81
CA LEU A 140 -13.49 11.78 8.38
C LEU A 140 -14.38 10.85 7.56
N GLY A 141 -14.61 9.63 8.06
CA GLY A 141 -15.44 8.61 7.45
C GLY A 141 -14.67 7.49 6.74
N VAL A 142 -13.32 7.49 6.78
CA VAL A 142 -12.55 6.35 6.29
C VAL A 142 -12.89 5.08 7.07
N THR A 143 -12.72 3.94 6.44
CA THR A 143 -13.06 2.63 7.01
C THR A 143 -11.87 1.70 7.11
N ALA A 144 -10.76 2.05 6.45
CA ALA A 144 -9.51 1.32 6.51
C ALA A 144 -8.32 2.29 6.58
N VAL A 145 -7.32 1.96 7.39
CA VAL A 145 -6.01 2.62 7.39
C VAL A 145 -4.98 1.63 6.88
N GLU A 146 -4.28 1.99 5.81
CA GLU A 146 -3.20 1.22 5.21
C GLU A 146 -1.86 1.80 5.64
N LEU A 147 -1.06 1.00 6.32
CA LEU A 147 0.29 1.40 6.71
C LEU A 147 1.26 1.06 5.57
N MET A 148 2.07 2.03 5.14
CA MET A 148 3.28 1.76 4.37
C MET A 148 4.14 0.73 5.11
N PRO A 149 5.11 0.03 4.44
CA PRO A 149 5.79 -1.09 5.06
C PRO A 149 6.44 -0.74 6.40
N ILE A 150 6.32 -1.66 7.35
CA ILE A 150 6.80 -1.49 8.72
C ILE A 150 7.85 -2.52 9.12
N ASN A 151 8.25 -3.39 8.20
CA ASN A 151 9.28 -4.39 8.43
C ASN A 151 10.64 -3.73 8.68
N ASP A 152 11.45 -4.36 9.55
CA ASP A 152 12.70 -3.81 10.07
C ASP A 152 13.68 -3.45 8.94
N PHE A 153 14.10 -2.19 8.93
CA PHE A 153 14.99 -1.56 7.95
C PHE A 153 16.16 -0.87 8.68
N PRO A 154 17.30 -0.60 7.99
CA PRO A 154 18.42 0.11 8.59
C PRO A 154 18.08 1.53 9.02
N GLY A 155 18.48 1.92 10.24
CA GLY A 155 18.35 3.26 10.76
C GLY A 155 17.00 3.56 11.39
N ARG A 156 16.54 4.83 11.28
CA ARG A 156 15.39 5.32 12.02
C ARG A 156 14.25 5.86 11.14
N HIS A 157 14.50 6.09 9.86
CA HIS A 157 13.51 6.65 8.93
C HIS A 157 13.75 6.12 7.52
N ASN A 158 12.76 5.43 7.02
CA ASN A 158 12.73 4.84 5.70
C ASN A 158 11.27 4.79 5.25
N TRP A 159 11.02 4.78 3.96
CA TRP A 159 9.67 4.50 3.44
C TRP A 159 9.16 3.11 3.85
N GLY A 160 10.11 2.19 4.18
CA GLY A 160 9.85 0.83 4.59
C GLY A 160 10.14 -0.21 3.49
N TYR A 161 10.45 0.21 2.26
CA TYR A 161 10.74 -0.70 1.14
C TYR A 161 12.18 -1.24 1.14
N ASP A 162 13.05 -0.76 2.02
CA ASP A 162 14.39 -1.31 2.25
C ASP A 162 14.44 -2.31 3.43
N GLY A 163 13.31 -2.85 3.85
CA GLY A 163 13.24 -3.81 4.95
C GLY A 163 13.90 -5.15 4.63
N VAL A 164 14.49 -5.77 5.67
CA VAL A 164 15.25 -7.02 5.53
C VAL A 164 14.78 -8.13 6.44
N LEU A 165 13.97 -7.81 7.45
CA LEU A 165 13.41 -8.77 8.41
C LEU A 165 11.88 -8.67 8.42
N PRO A 166 11.19 -9.35 7.47
CA PRO A 166 9.78 -9.12 7.17
C PRO A 166 8.80 -9.50 8.29
N PHE A 167 9.24 -10.20 9.33
CA PHE A 167 8.40 -10.57 10.48
C PHE A 167 8.57 -9.60 11.68
N ALA A 168 9.56 -8.72 11.65
CA ALA A 168 9.82 -7.77 12.73
C ALA A 168 9.22 -6.40 12.36
N PRO A 169 8.31 -5.84 13.17
CA PRO A 169 7.99 -4.42 13.07
C PRO A 169 9.21 -3.60 13.49
N ASP A 170 9.49 -2.53 12.74
CA ASP A 170 10.64 -1.67 12.97
C ASP A 170 10.60 -0.98 14.33
N SER A 171 11.72 -1.03 15.05
CA SER A 171 11.84 -0.49 16.41
C SER A 171 11.73 1.04 16.46
N ALA A 172 12.00 1.75 15.36
CA ALA A 172 11.81 3.20 15.27
C ALA A 172 10.33 3.60 15.31
N TYR A 173 9.41 2.69 14.96
CA TYR A 173 7.98 2.92 15.03
C TYR A 173 7.34 2.46 16.35
N GLY A 174 8.00 1.57 17.08
CA GLY A 174 7.56 1.05 18.36
C GLY A 174 7.76 -0.45 18.53
N THR A 175 7.17 -1.01 19.57
CA THR A 175 7.27 -2.43 19.91
C THR A 175 6.17 -3.27 19.25
N PRO A 176 6.33 -4.60 19.19
CA PRO A 176 5.29 -5.53 18.75
C PRO A 176 3.96 -5.34 19.47
N ASP A 177 3.98 -5.12 20.78
CA ASP A 177 2.77 -4.90 21.57
C ASP A 177 2.10 -3.55 21.29
N GLU A 178 2.88 -2.51 20.98
CA GLU A 178 2.34 -1.21 20.54
C GLU A 178 1.67 -1.31 19.18
N LEU A 179 2.22 -2.10 18.24
CA LEU A 179 1.56 -2.37 16.96
C LEU A 179 0.24 -3.16 17.16
N LYS A 180 0.25 -4.19 18.01
CA LYS A 180 -0.99 -4.91 18.37
C LYS A 180 -2.02 -3.98 19.02
N ALA A 181 -1.57 -3.06 19.87
CA ALA A 181 -2.45 -2.08 20.52
C ALA A 181 -3.04 -1.09 19.52
N LEU A 182 -2.28 -0.69 18.48
CA LEU A 182 -2.77 0.14 17.39
C LEU A 182 -3.90 -0.57 16.62
N VAL A 183 -3.67 -1.82 16.20
CA VAL A 183 -4.66 -2.62 15.47
C VAL A 183 -5.92 -2.85 16.32
N ASP A 184 -5.74 -3.19 17.60
CA ASP A 184 -6.84 -3.39 18.56
C ASP A 184 -7.67 -2.10 18.78
N ALA A 185 -7.01 -0.95 18.84
CA ALA A 185 -7.68 0.36 18.95
C ALA A 185 -8.47 0.70 17.67
N ALA A 186 -7.93 0.41 16.48
CA ALA A 186 -8.62 0.59 15.22
C ALA A 186 -9.89 -0.27 15.14
N HIS A 187 -9.79 -1.54 15.52
CA HIS A 187 -10.95 -2.44 15.60
C HIS A 187 -12.01 -1.93 16.57
N GLY A 188 -11.61 -1.36 17.71
CA GLY A 188 -12.52 -0.72 18.67
C GLY A 188 -13.30 0.48 18.10
N LEU A 189 -12.74 1.13 17.07
CA LEU A 189 -13.38 2.22 16.34
C LEU A 189 -14.13 1.75 15.08
N GLY A 190 -14.13 0.44 14.78
CA GLY A 190 -14.73 -0.11 13.58
C GLY A 190 -13.93 0.17 12.30
N LEU A 191 -12.62 0.40 12.42
CA LEU A 191 -11.68 0.61 11.33
C LEU A 191 -10.93 -0.69 11.02
N MET A 192 -10.79 -1.02 9.75
CA MET A 192 -9.83 -2.03 9.28
C MET A 192 -8.41 -1.47 9.34
N MET A 193 -7.44 -2.37 9.50
CA MET A 193 -6.02 -2.05 9.34
C MET A 193 -5.44 -2.89 8.21
N PHE A 194 -4.83 -2.24 7.23
CA PHE A 194 -4.11 -2.87 6.14
C PHE A 194 -2.62 -2.64 6.31
N LEU A 195 -1.82 -3.55 5.77
CA LEU A 195 -0.37 -3.47 5.78
C LEU A 195 0.17 -3.64 4.36
N ASP A 196 1.03 -2.73 3.96
CA ASP A 196 1.84 -2.88 2.77
C ASP A 196 3.01 -3.84 3.05
N VAL A 197 3.16 -4.88 2.23
CA VAL A 197 4.16 -5.92 2.40
C VAL A 197 5.02 -6.07 1.15
N VAL A 198 6.34 -6.16 1.36
CA VAL A 198 7.33 -6.26 0.29
C VAL A 198 7.80 -7.71 0.18
N TYR A 199 7.36 -8.41 -0.87
CA TYR A 199 7.71 -9.81 -1.10
C TYR A 199 8.50 -10.02 -2.41
N ASN A 200 8.77 -8.95 -3.14
CA ASN A 200 9.50 -8.99 -4.40
C ASN A 200 11.01 -8.83 -4.24
N HIS A 201 11.48 -8.24 -3.13
CA HIS A 201 12.91 -8.03 -2.84
C HIS A 201 13.18 -7.87 -1.34
N PHE A 202 14.44 -7.81 -0.96
CA PHE A 202 14.94 -7.38 0.35
C PHE A 202 15.77 -6.12 0.18
N GLY A 203 15.85 -5.31 1.22
CA GLY A 203 16.71 -4.15 1.27
C GLY A 203 18.20 -4.48 1.12
N PRO A 204 19.02 -3.48 0.77
CA PRO A 204 20.45 -3.68 0.44
C PRO A 204 21.38 -3.79 1.65
N ASP A 205 20.91 -3.45 2.86
CA ASP A 205 21.73 -3.46 4.09
C ASP A 205 21.01 -4.25 5.19
N GLY A 206 21.71 -5.17 5.84
CA GLY A 206 21.17 -6.05 6.89
C GLY A 206 20.59 -7.38 6.40
N ASN A 207 20.56 -7.65 5.10
CA ASN A 207 20.16 -8.93 4.57
C ASN A 207 21.32 -9.93 4.55
N TYR A 208 21.29 -10.91 5.45
CA TYR A 208 22.31 -11.93 5.59
C TYR A 208 21.98 -13.26 4.90
N LEU A 209 20.79 -13.39 4.27
CA LEU A 209 20.34 -14.62 3.64
C LEU A 209 21.35 -15.19 2.62
N GLY A 210 22.01 -14.32 1.84
CA GLY A 210 23.00 -14.73 0.88
C GLY A 210 24.20 -15.52 1.46
N LEU A 211 24.50 -15.39 2.76
CA LEU A 211 25.61 -16.08 3.42
C LEU A 211 25.29 -17.54 3.79
N TYR A 212 24.03 -17.87 4.05
CA TYR A 212 23.66 -19.18 4.55
C TYR A 212 22.49 -19.85 3.81
N ALA A 213 21.71 -19.07 3.08
CA ALA A 213 20.59 -19.54 2.26
C ALA A 213 20.52 -18.80 0.91
N PRO A 214 21.61 -18.82 0.08
CA PRO A 214 21.62 -18.15 -1.23
C PRO A 214 20.49 -18.64 -2.15
N GLN A 215 19.92 -19.82 -1.86
CA GLN A 215 18.77 -20.38 -2.56
C GLN A 215 17.48 -19.54 -2.42
N PHE A 216 17.44 -18.52 -1.55
CA PHE A 216 16.39 -17.51 -1.53
C PHE A 216 16.37 -16.68 -2.82
N PHE A 217 17.48 -16.62 -3.53
CA PHE A 217 17.65 -15.74 -4.68
C PHE A 217 17.90 -16.52 -5.96
N ARG A 218 17.40 -15.99 -7.06
CA ARG A 218 17.69 -16.48 -8.39
C ARG A 218 19.05 -15.96 -8.86
N GLU A 219 19.85 -16.83 -9.47
CA GLU A 219 21.13 -16.45 -10.11
C GLU A 219 20.91 -15.91 -11.52
N ASP A 220 19.81 -16.29 -12.17
CA ASP A 220 19.51 -16.06 -13.58
C ASP A 220 18.57 -14.86 -13.84
N VAL A 221 17.96 -14.29 -12.77
CA VAL A 221 17.04 -13.15 -12.87
C VAL A 221 17.44 -12.07 -11.86
N HIS A 222 17.55 -10.84 -12.35
CA HIS A 222 17.87 -9.67 -11.54
C HIS A 222 16.74 -8.67 -11.61
N THR A 223 16.40 -8.09 -10.48
CA THR A 223 15.48 -6.95 -10.34
C THR A 223 16.28 -5.66 -10.13
N PRO A 224 15.66 -4.48 -10.18
CA PRO A 224 16.32 -3.23 -9.83
C PRO A 224 16.97 -3.22 -8.44
N TRP A 225 16.49 -4.06 -7.53
CA TRP A 225 16.94 -4.14 -6.13
C TRP A 225 17.90 -5.31 -5.86
N GLY A 226 18.25 -6.12 -6.84
CA GLY A 226 19.16 -7.26 -6.70
C GLY A 226 18.66 -8.55 -7.32
N GLY A 227 19.15 -9.70 -6.82
CA GLY A 227 18.66 -11.01 -7.26
C GLY A 227 17.17 -11.19 -6.95
N ALA A 228 16.40 -11.65 -7.95
CA ALA A 228 14.98 -11.96 -7.75
C ALA A 228 14.79 -13.06 -6.68
N ILE A 229 13.74 -12.99 -5.91
CA ILE A 229 13.36 -14.04 -4.96
C ILE A 229 13.00 -15.32 -5.72
N ASP A 230 13.52 -16.47 -5.27
CA ASP A 230 13.31 -17.77 -5.95
C ASP A 230 12.07 -18.50 -5.42
N PHE A 231 10.90 -18.08 -5.86
CA PHE A 231 9.62 -18.75 -5.53
C PHE A 231 9.45 -20.14 -6.18
N ARG A 232 10.44 -20.68 -6.87
CA ARG A 232 10.46 -22.11 -7.26
C ARG A 232 10.70 -23.01 -6.06
N ARG A 233 11.24 -22.47 -4.95
CA ARG A 233 11.60 -23.19 -3.73
C ARG A 233 10.44 -23.26 -2.74
N PRO A 234 10.02 -24.46 -2.28
CA PRO A 234 8.95 -24.59 -1.31
C PRO A 234 9.21 -23.85 0.01
N GLU A 235 10.47 -23.81 0.46
CA GLU A 235 10.87 -23.10 1.68
C GLU A 235 10.68 -21.59 1.54
N VAL A 236 11.00 -21.03 0.37
CA VAL A 236 10.83 -19.60 0.08
C VAL A 236 9.34 -19.26 -0.04
N ARG A 237 8.56 -20.06 -0.79
CA ARG A 237 7.09 -19.92 -0.82
C ARG A 237 6.52 -19.97 0.59
N GLY A 238 6.94 -20.96 1.39
CA GLY A 238 6.51 -21.14 2.77
C GLY A 238 6.86 -19.93 3.64
N PHE A 239 8.06 -19.37 3.51
CA PHE A 239 8.50 -18.21 4.27
C PHE A 239 7.57 -17.00 4.08
N PHE A 240 7.30 -16.61 2.84
CA PHE A 240 6.44 -15.45 2.55
C PHE A 240 4.96 -15.73 2.80
N THR A 241 4.47 -16.95 2.52
CA THR A 241 3.08 -17.33 2.86
C THR A 241 2.87 -17.30 4.38
N GLN A 242 3.84 -17.79 5.18
CA GLN A 242 3.75 -17.70 6.64
C GLN A 242 3.85 -16.25 7.12
N ASN A 243 4.58 -15.39 6.44
CA ASN A 243 4.62 -13.95 6.76
C ASN A 243 3.25 -13.28 6.54
N ALA A 244 2.61 -13.52 5.40
CA ALA A 244 1.26 -13.03 5.15
C ALA A 244 0.27 -13.48 6.24
N LEU A 245 0.28 -14.76 6.56
CA LEU A 245 -0.58 -15.33 7.61
C LEU A 245 -0.23 -14.81 9.01
N TYR A 246 1.03 -14.51 9.29
CA TYR A 246 1.47 -13.92 10.54
C TYR A 246 0.85 -12.54 10.76
N TRP A 247 0.96 -11.64 9.80
CA TRP A 247 0.36 -10.31 9.89
C TRP A 247 -1.16 -10.38 10.00
N LEU A 248 -1.80 -11.23 9.20
CA LEU A 248 -3.26 -11.37 9.20
C LEU A 248 -3.81 -12.04 10.48
N ASN A 249 -3.13 -13.05 11.04
CA ASN A 249 -3.69 -13.83 12.14
C ASN A 249 -3.15 -13.45 13.50
N GLU A 250 -1.85 -13.18 13.64
CA GLU A 250 -1.26 -12.85 14.93
C GLU A 250 -1.41 -11.35 15.25
N TYR A 251 -1.17 -10.47 14.27
CA TYR A 251 -1.38 -9.04 14.41
C TYR A 251 -2.78 -8.58 14.03
N ARG A 252 -3.57 -9.46 13.47
CA ARG A 252 -4.97 -9.19 13.15
C ARG A 252 -5.18 -8.09 12.12
N PHE A 253 -4.22 -7.81 11.24
CA PHE A 253 -4.47 -6.96 10.08
C PHE A 253 -5.63 -7.51 9.26
N ASP A 254 -6.44 -6.64 8.67
CA ASP A 254 -7.63 -6.98 7.90
C ASP A 254 -7.34 -7.06 6.40
N GLY A 255 -6.16 -6.64 5.97
CA GLY A 255 -5.74 -6.75 4.59
C GLY A 255 -4.25 -6.55 4.41
N LEU A 256 -3.76 -7.00 3.25
CA LEU A 256 -2.40 -6.78 2.77
C LEU A 256 -2.44 -6.11 1.40
N ARG A 257 -1.61 -5.08 1.21
CA ARG A 257 -1.24 -4.59 -0.10
C ARG A 257 0.12 -5.19 -0.45
N LEU A 258 0.22 -5.88 -1.57
CA LEU A 258 1.44 -6.56 -2.01
C LEU A 258 2.17 -5.68 -3.01
N ASP A 259 3.37 -5.24 -2.61
CA ASP A 259 4.25 -4.36 -3.37
C ASP A 259 4.80 -5.02 -4.63
N ALA A 260 4.81 -4.30 -5.75
CA ALA A 260 5.48 -4.61 -7.00
C ALA A 260 5.41 -6.10 -7.41
N VAL A 261 4.22 -6.72 -7.34
CA VAL A 261 4.07 -8.16 -7.64
C VAL A 261 4.46 -8.54 -9.06
N HIS A 262 4.55 -7.57 -9.97
CA HIS A 262 5.04 -7.76 -11.33
C HIS A 262 6.54 -8.13 -11.40
N GLU A 263 7.31 -7.91 -10.34
CA GLU A 263 8.71 -8.33 -10.21
C GLU A 263 8.86 -9.77 -9.67
N ILE A 264 7.76 -10.39 -9.23
CA ILE A 264 7.75 -11.80 -8.82
C ILE A 264 7.76 -12.68 -10.08
N SER A 265 8.81 -13.48 -10.22
CA SER A 265 9.04 -14.31 -11.43
C SER A 265 8.09 -15.50 -11.53
N GLU A 266 7.59 -15.99 -10.41
CA GLU A 266 6.66 -17.14 -10.29
C GLU A 266 5.29 -16.64 -9.79
N PRO A 267 4.47 -16.00 -10.65
CA PRO A 267 3.21 -15.35 -10.24
C PRO A 267 2.14 -16.32 -9.74
N ASP A 268 2.27 -17.62 -10.01
CA ASP A 268 1.40 -18.67 -9.49
C ASP A 268 1.45 -18.75 -7.95
N TRP A 269 2.57 -18.37 -7.34
CA TRP A 269 2.68 -18.28 -5.89
C TRP A 269 1.70 -17.27 -5.26
N LEU A 270 1.39 -16.18 -5.95
CA LEU A 270 0.40 -15.20 -5.46
C LEU A 270 -0.98 -15.85 -5.29
N ASP A 271 -1.40 -16.66 -6.27
CA ASP A 271 -2.67 -17.38 -6.21
C ASP A 271 -2.64 -18.44 -5.10
N GLU A 272 -1.53 -19.21 -4.97
CA GLU A 272 -1.34 -20.19 -3.91
C GLU A 272 -1.38 -19.54 -2.52
N MET A 273 -0.74 -18.41 -2.33
CA MET A 273 -0.75 -17.66 -1.07
C MET A 273 -2.16 -17.13 -0.77
N ALA A 274 -2.88 -16.61 -1.77
CA ALA A 274 -4.24 -16.13 -1.61
C ALA A 274 -5.19 -17.27 -1.20
N ASP A 275 -5.14 -18.43 -1.87
CA ASP A 275 -5.90 -19.62 -1.51
C ASP A 275 -5.66 -20.02 -0.04
N GLU A 276 -4.41 -20.02 0.41
CA GLU A 276 -4.06 -20.36 1.79
C GLU A 276 -4.59 -19.31 2.79
N VAL A 277 -4.52 -18.02 2.45
CA VAL A 277 -5.11 -16.93 3.25
C VAL A 277 -6.62 -17.14 3.39
N ARG A 278 -7.34 -17.41 2.29
CA ARG A 278 -8.79 -17.68 2.34
C ARG A 278 -9.13 -18.91 3.18
N ARG A 279 -8.35 -19.97 3.01
CA ARG A 279 -8.53 -21.21 3.79
C ARG A 279 -8.35 -20.98 5.30
N VAL A 280 -7.37 -20.17 5.70
CA VAL A 280 -7.06 -19.90 7.11
C VAL A 280 -8.00 -18.88 7.72
N ALA A 281 -8.36 -17.81 7.01
CA ALA A 281 -9.32 -16.81 7.45
C ALA A 281 -10.73 -17.43 7.63
N GLY A 282 -11.08 -18.40 6.78
CA GLY A 282 -12.39 -19.06 6.77
C GLY A 282 -13.52 -18.08 6.41
N SER A 283 -14.76 -18.51 6.67
CA SER A 283 -15.96 -17.70 6.37
C SER A 283 -16.31 -16.66 7.43
N THR A 284 -15.57 -16.61 8.53
CA THR A 284 -15.92 -15.77 9.69
C THR A 284 -15.17 -14.46 9.72
N ARG A 285 -14.08 -14.33 8.98
CA ARG A 285 -13.25 -13.13 8.97
C ARG A 285 -13.11 -12.54 7.58
N GLN A 286 -13.44 -11.26 7.44
CA GLN A 286 -13.20 -10.47 6.25
C GLN A 286 -11.70 -10.11 6.19
N VAL A 287 -11.00 -10.61 5.19
CA VAL A 287 -9.58 -10.35 4.95
C VAL A 287 -9.41 -9.99 3.48
N HIS A 288 -8.63 -8.96 3.19
CA HIS A 288 -8.53 -8.39 1.86
C HIS A 288 -7.09 -8.42 1.34
N LEU A 289 -6.95 -8.75 0.04
CA LEU A 289 -5.67 -8.79 -0.65
C LEU A 289 -5.71 -7.82 -1.83
N VAL A 290 -4.79 -6.87 -1.84
CA VAL A 290 -4.68 -5.81 -2.85
C VAL A 290 -3.30 -5.91 -3.51
N LEU A 291 -3.23 -5.84 -4.82
CA LEU A 291 -1.97 -5.88 -5.55
C LEU A 291 -1.54 -4.49 -6.01
N GLU A 292 -0.24 -4.26 -6.05
CA GLU A 292 0.36 -3.31 -6.95
C GLU A 292 0.97 -4.07 -8.12
N ASN A 293 0.40 -3.88 -9.32
CA ASN A 293 0.84 -4.59 -10.53
C ASN A 293 0.83 -3.66 -11.74
N GLU A 294 1.99 -3.09 -12.06
CA GLU A 294 2.10 -2.19 -13.20
C GLU A 294 1.87 -2.86 -14.56
N ARG A 295 1.86 -4.22 -14.63
CA ARG A 295 1.52 -4.95 -15.85
C ARG A 295 0.03 -4.95 -16.15
N ASN A 296 -0.83 -4.58 -15.20
CA ASN A 296 -2.29 -4.60 -15.33
C ASN A 296 -2.84 -5.97 -15.78
N GLU A 297 -2.36 -7.03 -15.15
CA GLU A 297 -2.80 -8.40 -15.41
C GLU A 297 -4.07 -8.71 -14.61
N ALA A 298 -5.20 -8.78 -15.28
CA ALA A 298 -6.49 -9.03 -14.66
C ALA A 298 -6.71 -10.49 -14.20
N SER A 299 -5.77 -11.41 -14.45
CA SER A 299 -5.92 -12.84 -14.14
C SER A 299 -6.08 -13.10 -12.65
N HIS A 300 -5.27 -12.46 -11.81
CA HIS A 300 -5.34 -12.61 -10.35
C HIS A 300 -6.64 -12.06 -9.76
N LEU A 301 -7.17 -10.96 -10.36
CA LEU A 301 -8.44 -10.34 -9.94
C LEU A 301 -9.69 -11.16 -10.28
N ARG A 302 -9.54 -12.25 -11.02
CA ARG A 302 -10.59 -13.24 -11.29
C ARG A 302 -10.55 -14.44 -10.35
N ARG A 303 -9.66 -14.40 -9.36
CA ARG A 303 -9.45 -15.44 -8.35
C ARG A 303 -9.65 -14.85 -6.95
N ASP A 304 -8.81 -15.23 -6.01
CA ASP A 304 -8.93 -14.88 -4.59
C ASP A 304 -8.26 -13.56 -4.17
N ILE A 305 -7.88 -12.73 -5.15
CA ILE A 305 -7.40 -11.35 -4.94
C ILE A 305 -8.58 -10.39 -5.08
N ASP A 306 -8.77 -9.49 -4.10
CA ASP A 306 -9.92 -8.57 -4.06
C ASP A 306 -9.78 -7.41 -5.03
N ALA A 307 -8.57 -6.81 -5.11
CA ALA A 307 -8.35 -5.62 -5.93
C ALA A 307 -6.89 -5.39 -6.31
N GLN A 308 -6.70 -4.42 -7.19
CA GLN A 308 -5.39 -3.87 -7.57
C GLN A 308 -5.44 -2.34 -7.51
N TRP A 309 -4.33 -1.72 -7.14
CA TRP A 309 -4.12 -0.28 -7.29
C TRP A 309 -4.24 0.12 -8.75
N ASN A 310 -5.05 1.15 -9.02
CA ASN A 310 -5.33 1.63 -10.38
C ASN A 310 -4.43 2.81 -10.72
N ASP A 311 -3.15 2.54 -10.98
CA ASP A 311 -2.18 3.57 -11.40
C ASP A 311 -2.61 4.27 -12.69
N ASP A 312 -3.23 3.53 -13.62
CA ASP A 312 -3.77 4.13 -14.84
C ASP A 312 -4.80 5.22 -14.53
N GLY A 313 -5.64 4.99 -13.51
CA GLY A 313 -6.60 5.99 -13.03
C GLY A 313 -5.89 7.24 -12.52
N HIS A 314 -4.90 7.07 -11.63
CA HIS A 314 -4.07 8.18 -11.18
C HIS A 314 -3.43 8.94 -12.35
N HIS A 315 -2.74 8.23 -13.26
CA HIS A 315 -2.01 8.86 -14.35
C HIS A 315 -2.91 9.70 -15.25
N VAL A 316 -4.09 9.21 -15.60
CA VAL A 316 -5.06 9.96 -16.41
C VAL A 316 -5.56 11.21 -15.68
N PHE A 317 -5.92 11.11 -14.39
CA PHE A 317 -6.30 12.27 -13.58
C PHE A 317 -5.16 13.26 -13.46
N HIS A 318 -3.94 12.80 -13.20
CA HIS A 318 -2.76 13.65 -13.04
C HIS A 318 -2.49 14.49 -14.29
N VAL A 319 -2.45 13.85 -15.47
CA VAL A 319 -2.23 14.55 -16.74
C VAL A 319 -3.31 15.59 -17.01
N LEU A 320 -4.59 15.27 -16.72
CA LEU A 320 -5.69 16.21 -16.90
C LEU A 320 -5.66 17.39 -15.93
N LEU A 321 -5.17 17.18 -14.71
CA LEU A 321 -5.10 18.19 -13.66
C LEU A 321 -3.87 19.11 -13.79
N THR A 322 -2.74 18.58 -14.27
CA THR A 322 -1.44 19.28 -14.25
C THR A 322 -0.93 19.64 -15.64
N GLY A 323 -1.32 18.90 -16.67
CA GLY A 323 -0.76 19.00 -18.02
C GLY A 323 0.64 18.36 -18.15
N GLU A 324 1.16 17.72 -17.12
CA GLU A 324 2.45 17.02 -17.17
C GLU A 324 2.39 15.80 -18.09
N SER A 325 3.40 15.62 -18.94
CA SER A 325 3.45 14.56 -19.96
C SER A 325 4.84 13.96 -20.14
N ALA A 326 5.76 14.16 -19.19
CA ALA A 326 7.10 13.61 -19.20
C ALA A 326 7.15 12.22 -18.51
N GLY A 327 8.21 11.46 -18.79
CA GLY A 327 8.39 10.13 -18.19
C GLY A 327 7.26 9.17 -18.57
N TYR A 328 6.74 8.44 -17.61
CA TYR A 328 5.62 7.50 -17.79
C TYR A 328 4.28 8.18 -18.09
N TYR A 329 4.10 9.48 -17.73
CA TYR A 329 2.90 10.24 -18.11
C TYR A 329 2.74 10.45 -19.62
N LYS A 330 3.81 10.23 -20.41
CA LYS A 330 3.78 10.27 -21.87
C LYS A 330 2.71 9.32 -22.46
N ASP A 331 2.52 8.17 -21.84
CA ASP A 331 1.53 7.19 -22.24
C ASP A 331 0.09 7.69 -22.13
N TYR A 332 -0.15 8.73 -21.32
CA TYR A 332 -1.47 9.28 -21.02
C TYR A 332 -1.66 10.70 -21.55
N ALA A 333 -0.62 11.29 -22.16
CA ALA A 333 -0.65 12.67 -22.65
C ALA A 333 -1.79 12.94 -23.65
N GLU A 334 -2.10 11.94 -24.49
CA GLU A 334 -3.16 12.01 -25.49
C GLU A 334 -4.46 11.30 -25.04
N ALA A 335 -4.48 10.72 -23.84
CA ALA A 335 -5.65 9.98 -23.34
C ALA A 335 -6.86 10.88 -23.14
N GLY A 336 -6.63 12.10 -22.61
CA GLY A 336 -7.66 13.09 -22.40
C GLY A 336 -8.89 12.54 -21.68
N SER A 337 -10.05 13.09 -21.99
CA SER A 337 -11.33 12.63 -21.44
C SER A 337 -11.72 11.22 -21.88
N ALA A 338 -11.26 10.76 -23.03
CA ALA A 338 -11.50 9.37 -23.44
C ALA A 338 -10.78 8.36 -22.53
N GLY A 339 -9.56 8.68 -22.11
CA GLY A 339 -8.84 7.90 -21.11
C GLY A 339 -9.54 7.92 -19.76
N LEU A 340 -10.01 9.07 -19.31
CA LEU A 340 -10.76 9.19 -18.06
C LEU A 340 -12.07 8.37 -18.10
N ALA A 341 -12.83 8.45 -19.19
CA ALA A 341 -14.04 7.65 -19.37
C ALA A 341 -13.72 6.15 -19.27
N ARG A 342 -12.63 5.72 -19.90
CA ARG A 342 -12.22 4.32 -19.90
C ARG A 342 -11.81 3.83 -18.51
N VAL A 343 -10.94 4.54 -17.79
CA VAL A 343 -10.50 4.11 -16.45
C VAL A 343 -11.64 4.09 -15.45
N MET A 344 -12.59 5.01 -15.55
CA MET A 344 -13.75 5.03 -14.67
C MET A 344 -14.74 3.91 -14.95
N ALA A 345 -14.90 3.50 -16.22
CA ALA A 345 -15.84 2.46 -16.61
C ALA A 345 -15.26 1.04 -16.61
N GLU A 346 -13.99 0.90 -17.01
CA GLU A 346 -13.37 -0.39 -17.31
C GLU A 346 -12.19 -0.75 -16.39
N GLY A 347 -11.79 0.17 -15.49
CA GLY A 347 -10.68 0.02 -14.58
C GLY A 347 -9.34 0.40 -15.22
N PHE A 348 -8.70 -0.48 -15.98
CA PHE A 348 -7.41 -0.17 -16.60
C PHE A 348 -7.55 0.64 -17.89
N PHE A 349 -6.61 1.56 -18.10
CA PHE A 349 -6.44 2.23 -19.39
C PHE A 349 -5.76 1.30 -20.41
N PHE A 350 -4.66 0.64 -19.99
CA PHE A 350 -3.99 -0.34 -20.82
C PHE A 350 -4.63 -1.73 -20.67
N GLN A 351 -5.16 -2.26 -21.77
CA GLN A 351 -5.80 -3.57 -21.85
C GLN A 351 -5.28 -4.36 -23.07
N GLY A 352 -3.96 -4.32 -23.33
CA GLY A 352 -3.28 -4.94 -24.45
C GLY A 352 -2.68 -3.96 -25.46
N GLN A 353 -2.93 -2.66 -25.32
CA GLN A 353 -2.34 -1.63 -26.18
C GLN A 353 -0.84 -1.48 -25.92
N VAL A 354 -0.10 -1.01 -26.95
CA VAL A 354 1.32 -0.72 -26.81
C VAL A 354 1.52 0.56 -25.99
N SER A 355 2.25 0.45 -24.87
CA SER A 355 2.74 1.59 -24.13
C SER A 355 3.87 2.27 -24.92
N GLN A 356 3.76 3.57 -25.17
CA GLN A 356 4.81 4.33 -25.87
C GLN A 356 6.07 4.47 -25.01
N HIS A 357 5.90 4.55 -23.69
CA HIS A 357 7.00 4.63 -22.74
C HIS A 357 7.80 3.32 -22.70
N ARG A 358 7.10 2.17 -22.71
CA ARG A 358 7.72 0.82 -22.60
C ARG A 358 8.05 0.17 -23.94
N GLY A 359 7.47 0.64 -25.04
CA GLY A 359 7.64 0.05 -26.38
C GLY A 359 7.05 -1.36 -26.56
N LYS A 360 6.17 -1.81 -25.65
CA LYS A 360 5.55 -3.15 -25.64
C LYS A 360 4.09 -3.10 -25.20
N PRO A 361 3.27 -4.14 -25.53
CA PRO A 361 1.91 -4.26 -25.02
C PRO A 361 1.87 -4.26 -23.49
N ARG A 362 0.84 -3.61 -22.91
CA ARG A 362 0.59 -3.56 -21.47
C ARG A 362 -0.88 -3.87 -21.18
N GLY A 363 -1.13 -4.58 -20.10
CA GLY A 363 -2.45 -4.89 -19.59
C GLY A 363 -3.17 -6.03 -20.30
N THR A 364 -4.23 -6.46 -19.66
CA THR A 364 -5.21 -7.42 -20.18
C THR A 364 -6.61 -6.88 -20.03
N PRO A 365 -7.62 -7.38 -20.78
CA PRO A 365 -9.00 -6.89 -20.68
C PRO A 365 -9.52 -6.94 -19.24
N SER A 366 -10.10 -5.83 -18.77
CA SER A 366 -10.58 -5.65 -17.38
C SER A 366 -12.05 -5.26 -17.28
N LYS A 367 -12.73 -4.99 -18.40
CA LYS A 367 -14.13 -4.53 -18.46
C LYS A 367 -15.14 -5.46 -17.79
N ASP A 368 -14.85 -6.75 -17.71
CA ASP A 368 -15.69 -7.79 -17.09
C ASP A 368 -15.52 -7.87 -15.55
N LEU A 369 -14.46 -7.24 -15.01
CA LEU A 369 -14.24 -7.22 -13.58
C LEU A 369 -15.27 -6.34 -12.84
N PRO A 370 -15.57 -6.64 -11.57
CA PRO A 370 -16.36 -5.73 -10.75
C PRO A 370 -15.63 -4.40 -10.56
N THR A 371 -16.36 -3.32 -10.40
CA THR A 371 -15.75 -2.00 -10.16
C THR A 371 -14.90 -1.97 -8.89
N THR A 372 -15.22 -2.80 -7.90
CA THR A 372 -14.49 -2.97 -6.65
C THR A 372 -13.14 -3.67 -6.79
N ALA A 373 -12.84 -4.24 -7.96
CA ALA A 373 -11.52 -4.81 -8.26
C ALA A 373 -10.41 -3.75 -8.45
N PHE A 374 -10.76 -2.45 -8.38
CA PHE A 374 -9.82 -1.35 -8.60
C PHE A 374 -9.81 -0.42 -7.40
N VAL A 375 -8.62 -0.12 -6.89
CA VAL A 375 -8.40 0.94 -5.88
C VAL A 375 -8.02 2.21 -6.62
N LEU A 376 -8.90 3.22 -6.58
CA LEU A 376 -8.71 4.50 -7.27
C LEU A 376 -8.17 5.54 -6.31
N PHE A 377 -7.07 6.17 -6.67
CA PHE A 377 -6.44 7.25 -5.92
C PHE A 377 -6.02 8.40 -6.85
N LEU A 378 -5.97 9.61 -6.32
CA LEU A 378 -5.40 10.77 -7.00
C LEU A 378 -3.91 10.91 -6.68
N GLN A 379 -3.49 10.46 -5.50
CA GLN A 379 -2.12 10.45 -5.02
C GLN A 379 -1.90 9.23 -4.12
N ASN A 380 -0.66 8.76 -4.06
CA ASN A 380 -0.15 7.84 -3.06
C ASN A 380 1.30 8.23 -2.73
N HIS A 381 1.98 7.46 -1.90
CA HIS A 381 3.38 7.74 -1.52
C HIS A 381 4.30 7.79 -2.75
N ASP A 382 4.15 6.87 -3.70
CA ASP A 382 4.98 6.76 -4.90
C ASP A 382 4.79 7.96 -5.84
N GLN A 383 3.55 8.31 -6.13
CA GLN A 383 3.23 9.34 -7.11
C GLN A 383 3.64 10.74 -6.62
N VAL A 384 3.65 10.95 -5.32
CA VAL A 384 4.16 12.18 -4.70
C VAL A 384 5.67 12.10 -4.46
N GLY A 385 6.14 11.04 -3.83
CA GLY A 385 7.51 10.94 -3.32
C GLY A 385 8.57 10.66 -4.39
N ASN A 386 8.19 10.06 -5.52
CA ASN A 386 9.09 9.90 -6.67
C ASN A 386 9.31 11.19 -7.45
N ARG A 387 8.57 12.28 -7.15
CA ARG A 387 8.87 13.60 -7.71
C ARG A 387 10.14 14.18 -7.07
N ALA A 388 10.90 14.98 -7.82
CA ALA A 388 12.18 15.53 -7.35
C ALA A 388 12.06 16.32 -6.03
N PHE A 389 10.93 17.01 -5.84
CA PHE A 389 10.64 17.84 -4.66
C PHE A 389 9.38 17.40 -3.92
N GLY A 390 8.83 16.22 -4.22
CA GLY A 390 7.69 15.66 -3.51
C GLY A 390 6.41 16.50 -3.57
N ASP A 391 6.19 17.21 -4.68
CA ASP A 391 5.06 18.14 -4.82
C ASP A 391 3.73 17.38 -4.91
N ARG A 392 2.74 17.85 -4.11
CA ARG A 392 1.38 17.32 -4.08
C ARG A 392 0.47 18.02 -5.08
N LEU A 393 -0.61 17.36 -5.49
CA LEU A 393 -1.65 17.94 -6.35
C LEU A 393 -2.22 19.25 -5.80
N THR A 394 -2.23 19.45 -4.49
CA THR A 394 -2.61 20.72 -3.85
C THR A 394 -1.79 21.91 -4.35
N ARG A 395 -0.54 21.70 -4.78
CA ARG A 395 0.33 22.72 -5.38
C ARG A 395 0.31 22.73 -6.90
N LEU A 396 0.07 21.57 -7.52
CA LEU A 396 0.23 21.38 -8.96
C LEU A 396 -1.04 21.68 -9.75
N ALA A 397 -2.21 21.41 -9.16
CA ALA A 397 -3.49 21.50 -9.83
C ALA A 397 -4.26 22.77 -9.49
N ASP A 398 -5.17 23.17 -10.40
CA ASP A 398 -6.17 24.18 -10.07
C ASP A 398 -7.06 23.71 -8.92
N PRO A 399 -7.26 24.49 -7.85
CA PRO A 399 -7.98 24.04 -6.65
C PRO A 399 -9.39 23.54 -6.93
N ALA A 400 -10.15 24.21 -7.83
CA ALA A 400 -11.52 23.81 -8.14
C ALA A 400 -11.57 22.56 -9.01
N ALA A 401 -10.60 22.39 -9.93
CA ALA A 401 -10.46 21.17 -10.71
C ALA A 401 -10.09 19.97 -9.81
N LEU A 402 -9.21 20.19 -8.82
CA LEU A 402 -8.84 19.17 -7.85
C LEU A 402 -10.04 18.74 -7.00
N GLU A 403 -10.89 19.66 -6.56
CA GLU A 403 -12.11 19.32 -5.82
C GLU A 403 -13.11 18.53 -6.66
N ALA A 404 -13.24 18.86 -7.95
CA ALA A 404 -14.05 18.09 -8.88
C ALA A 404 -13.49 16.67 -9.08
N ALA A 405 -12.16 16.50 -9.15
CA ALA A 405 -11.51 15.21 -9.24
C ALA A 405 -11.70 14.37 -7.97
N ILE A 406 -11.55 14.98 -6.78
CA ILE A 406 -11.81 14.33 -5.48
C ILE A 406 -13.27 13.82 -5.43
N ALA A 407 -14.22 14.65 -5.86
CA ALA A 407 -15.62 14.23 -5.89
C ALA A 407 -15.85 13.06 -6.85
N ALA A 408 -15.21 13.09 -8.03
CA ALA A 408 -15.29 12.01 -9.00
C ALA A 408 -14.67 10.71 -8.47
N GLN A 409 -13.51 10.79 -7.81
CA GLN A 409 -12.85 9.66 -7.18
C GLN A 409 -13.71 8.99 -6.10
N ILE A 410 -14.21 9.79 -5.15
CA ILE A 410 -14.96 9.26 -4.00
C ILE A 410 -16.32 8.71 -4.41
N LEU A 411 -16.98 9.32 -5.40
CA LEU A 411 -18.32 8.91 -5.82
C LEU A 411 -18.31 7.89 -6.96
N CYS A 412 -17.17 7.61 -7.59
CA CYS A 412 -17.02 6.50 -8.53
C CYS A 412 -17.16 5.16 -7.78
N PRO A 413 -17.80 4.13 -8.37
CA PRO A 413 -17.95 2.83 -7.71
C PRO A 413 -16.68 1.96 -7.69
N GLN A 414 -15.49 2.52 -7.84
CA GLN A 414 -14.24 1.89 -7.46
C GLN A 414 -13.95 2.14 -5.98
N ILE A 415 -13.02 1.40 -5.39
CA ILE A 415 -12.61 1.59 -3.99
C ILE A 415 -11.69 2.81 -3.90
N PRO A 416 -12.03 3.86 -3.16
CA PRO A 416 -11.20 5.04 -3.07
C PRO A 416 -10.09 4.87 -2.02
N MET A 417 -8.89 5.39 -2.35
CA MET A 417 -7.80 5.55 -1.42
C MET A 417 -7.34 7.01 -1.38
N LEU A 418 -7.10 7.52 -0.18
CA LEU A 418 -6.55 8.83 0.10
C LEU A 418 -5.13 8.67 0.63
N PHE A 419 -4.23 9.54 0.23
CA PHE A 419 -2.88 9.63 0.83
C PHE A 419 -2.87 10.63 1.98
N MET A 420 -2.17 10.31 3.07
CA MET A 420 -2.08 11.15 4.27
C MET A 420 -1.79 12.62 3.94
N GLY A 421 -2.58 13.53 4.54
CA GLY A 421 -2.50 14.97 4.35
C GLY A 421 -3.41 15.52 3.24
N GLU A 422 -4.05 14.68 2.41
CA GLU A 422 -5.03 15.15 1.42
C GLU A 422 -6.25 15.77 2.08
N GLU A 423 -6.71 15.17 3.17
CA GLU A 423 -7.89 15.59 3.93
C GLU A 423 -7.75 16.96 4.58
N VAL A 424 -6.52 17.43 4.71
CA VAL A 424 -6.19 18.75 5.27
C VAL A 424 -5.54 19.69 4.25
N ALA A 425 -5.66 19.35 2.95
CA ALA A 425 -5.07 20.10 1.83
C ALA A 425 -3.58 20.41 2.04
N SER A 426 -2.82 19.49 2.63
CA SER A 426 -1.43 19.72 3.00
C SER A 426 -0.59 20.23 1.83
N PRO A 427 0.07 21.39 1.96
CA PRO A 427 1.04 21.86 0.98
C PRO A 427 2.44 21.28 1.21
N THR A 428 2.63 20.53 2.32
CA THR A 428 3.90 19.92 2.69
C THR A 428 4.25 18.82 1.69
N PRO A 429 5.47 18.78 1.13
CA PRO A 429 5.87 17.70 0.25
C PRO A 429 5.89 16.36 0.98
N PHE A 430 5.92 15.28 0.21
CA PHE A 430 6.34 13.97 0.71
C PHE A 430 7.52 13.52 -0.14
N LEU A 431 8.68 13.43 0.49
CA LEU A 431 9.95 13.20 -0.18
C LEU A 431 10.36 11.72 -0.06
N PHE A 432 11.18 11.25 -0.99
CA PHE A 432 11.86 9.98 -0.82
C PHE A 432 12.95 10.13 0.25
N PHE A 433 12.90 9.30 1.30
CA PHE A 433 13.86 9.32 2.40
C PHE A 433 14.27 7.91 2.84
N THR A 434 15.53 7.82 3.25
CA THR A 434 16.21 6.60 3.76
C THR A 434 17.12 6.98 4.91
N ASP A 435 17.63 5.98 5.65
CA ASP A 435 18.63 6.17 6.71
C ASP A 435 19.70 5.07 6.63
N HIS A 436 20.32 4.97 5.47
CA HIS A 436 21.39 4.00 5.21
C HIS A 436 22.72 4.43 5.83
N ASN A 437 23.64 3.47 5.94
CA ASN A 437 25.03 3.76 6.26
C ASN A 437 25.63 4.80 5.29
N PRO A 438 26.73 5.52 5.67
CA PRO A 438 27.25 6.65 4.88
C PRO A 438 27.62 6.31 3.43
N ASP A 439 28.15 5.12 3.17
CA ASP A 439 28.59 4.71 1.83
C ASP A 439 27.38 4.45 0.92
N LEU A 440 26.40 3.71 1.41
CA LEU A 440 25.16 3.45 0.68
C LEU A 440 24.33 4.72 0.52
N GLY A 441 24.20 5.53 1.56
CA GLY A 441 23.49 6.82 1.51
C GLY A 441 24.06 7.77 0.44
N LYS A 442 25.38 7.78 0.27
CA LYS A 442 26.02 8.51 -0.84
C LYS A 442 25.59 8.00 -2.21
N LEU A 443 25.58 6.66 -2.39
CA LEU A 443 25.15 6.04 -3.66
C LEU A 443 23.67 6.31 -3.97
N VAL A 444 22.81 6.23 -2.97
CA VAL A 444 21.37 6.53 -3.10
C VAL A 444 21.16 7.99 -3.50
N ARG A 445 21.83 8.94 -2.87
CA ARG A 445 21.77 10.36 -3.22
C ARG A 445 22.23 10.61 -4.66
N GLU A 446 23.37 10.03 -5.05
CA GLU A 446 23.90 10.20 -6.41
C GLU A 446 22.97 9.53 -7.44
N GLY A 447 22.43 8.35 -7.15
CA GLY A 447 21.44 7.65 -7.95
C GLY A 447 20.19 8.49 -8.18
N ARG A 448 19.62 9.04 -7.10
CA ARG A 448 18.44 9.90 -7.15
C ARG A 448 18.66 11.13 -8.05
N ARG A 449 19.79 11.82 -7.89
CA ARG A 449 20.13 12.98 -8.75
C ARG A 449 20.31 12.59 -10.20
N LYS A 450 20.89 11.41 -10.49
CA LYS A 450 21.08 10.88 -11.84
C LYS A 450 19.76 10.52 -12.51
N GLU A 451 18.81 9.98 -11.78
CA GLU A 451 17.47 9.65 -12.26
C GLU A 451 16.79 10.88 -12.88
N PHE A 452 16.88 12.03 -12.24
CA PHE A 452 16.29 13.27 -12.75
C PHE A 452 17.07 13.95 -13.87
N ALA A 453 18.28 13.52 -14.18
CA ALA A 453 19.10 14.14 -15.24
C ALA A 453 18.46 14.08 -16.65
N HIS A 454 17.51 13.18 -16.85
CA HIS A 454 16.79 12.99 -18.12
C HIS A 454 15.63 13.99 -18.33
N PHE A 455 15.20 14.67 -17.27
CA PHE A 455 14.16 15.68 -17.37
C PHE A 455 14.76 17.05 -17.74
N ALA A 456 14.13 17.74 -18.70
CA ALA A 456 14.63 19.03 -19.19
C ALA A 456 14.83 20.08 -18.07
N GLU A 457 13.98 20.06 -17.06
CA GLU A 457 14.05 20.93 -15.87
C GLU A 457 15.34 20.72 -15.08
N PHE A 458 15.85 19.49 -15.03
CA PHE A 458 17.03 19.05 -14.27
C PHE A 458 18.26 18.78 -15.14
N SER A 459 18.28 19.28 -16.39
CA SER A 459 19.47 19.21 -17.27
C SER A 459 20.68 19.95 -16.69
N ASP A 460 20.42 21.01 -15.90
CA ASP A 460 21.41 21.79 -15.19
C ASP A 460 21.89 21.08 -13.90
N PRO A 461 23.22 20.84 -13.73
CA PRO A 461 23.78 20.24 -12.52
C PRO A 461 23.43 20.98 -11.23
N GLU A 462 23.42 22.32 -11.22
CA GLU A 462 23.09 23.13 -10.03
C GLU A 462 21.65 22.92 -9.57
N LYS A 463 20.73 22.71 -10.50
CA LYS A 463 19.34 22.39 -10.17
C LYS A 463 19.22 20.99 -9.56
N ARG A 464 19.97 20.02 -10.06
CA ARG A 464 20.00 18.64 -9.50
C ARG A 464 20.58 18.59 -8.09
N GLU A 465 21.55 19.44 -7.78
CA GLU A 465 22.09 19.53 -6.42
C GLU A 465 21.07 20.01 -5.38
N ARG A 466 20.03 20.72 -5.82
CA ARG A 466 18.94 21.17 -4.96
C ARG A 466 17.93 20.06 -4.61
N ILE A 467 17.97 18.92 -5.31
CA ILE A 467 17.14 17.75 -4.96
C ILE A 467 17.55 17.29 -3.55
N PRO A 468 16.60 17.15 -2.62
CA PRO A 468 16.88 16.75 -1.25
C PRO A 468 17.69 15.47 -1.18
N ASP A 469 18.63 15.40 -0.22
CA ASP A 469 19.36 14.17 0.06
C ASP A 469 18.43 13.18 0.79
N PRO A 470 18.14 12.01 0.20
CA PRO A 470 17.24 11.05 0.83
C PRO A 470 17.70 10.60 2.23
N ASN A 471 19.01 10.58 2.46
CA ASN A 471 19.62 10.11 3.72
C ASN A 471 19.73 11.21 4.80
N ALA A 472 19.28 12.43 4.50
CA ALA A 472 19.32 13.52 5.47
C ALA A 472 18.08 13.48 6.38
N PRO A 473 18.21 13.56 7.71
CA PRO A 473 17.06 13.61 8.63
C PRO A 473 16.05 14.72 8.29
N SER A 474 16.55 15.86 7.79
CA SER A 474 15.69 16.97 7.35
C SER A 474 14.76 16.62 6.19
N THR A 475 15.09 15.64 5.36
CA THR A 475 14.23 15.16 4.26
C THR A 475 13.02 14.41 4.82
N PHE A 476 13.22 13.57 5.83
CA PHE A 476 12.14 12.94 6.58
C PHE A 476 11.28 13.98 7.31
N GLU A 477 11.90 14.91 8.06
CA GLU A 477 11.18 15.95 8.81
C GLU A 477 10.34 16.86 7.90
N ALA A 478 10.85 17.16 6.69
CA ALA A 478 10.13 17.93 5.69
C ALA A 478 8.93 17.19 5.08
N SER A 479 8.85 15.87 5.23
CA SER A 479 7.77 15.02 4.71
C SER A 479 6.59 14.88 5.70
N ILE A 480 6.71 15.39 6.92
CA ILE A 480 5.63 15.36 7.92
C ILE A 480 4.53 16.33 7.51
N ALA A 481 3.39 15.79 7.11
CA ALA A 481 2.26 16.57 6.59
C ALA A 481 1.75 17.59 7.61
N ARG A 482 1.54 18.83 7.14
CA ARG A 482 0.97 19.92 7.93
C ARG A 482 -0.31 20.40 7.25
N PRO A 483 -1.38 20.68 8.01
CA PRO A 483 -2.61 21.25 7.45
C PRO A 483 -2.36 22.59 6.75
N ASP A 484 -3.04 22.81 5.63
CA ASP A 484 -3.11 24.14 5.05
C ASP A 484 -3.97 25.05 5.94
N PRO A 485 -3.48 26.19 6.42
CA PRO A 485 -4.21 27.03 7.38
C PRO A 485 -5.48 27.66 6.80
N ALA A 486 -5.61 27.75 5.48
CA ALA A 486 -6.78 28.37 4.83
C ALA A 486 -7.77 27.31 4.29
N LEU A 487 -7.29 26.12 3.90
CA LEU A 487 -8.08 25.14 3.16
C LEU A 487 -8.41 23.88 3.95
N ALA A 488 -7.72 23.60 5.06
CA ALA A 488 -7.83 22.32 5.76
C ALA A 488 -9.26 22.00 6.23
N GLU A 489 -9.95 22.99 6.81
CA GLU A 489 -11.33 22.79 7.30
C GLU A 489 -12.30 22.52 6.14
N HIS A 490 -12.23 23.33 5.10
CA HIS A 490 -13.04 23.17 3.90
C HIS A 490 -12.79 21.80 3.22
N ARG A 491 -11.53 21.41 3.06
CA ARG A 491 -11.15 20.13 2.43
C ARG A 491 -11.63 18.94 3.26
N ARG A 492 -11.49 19.00 4.59
CA ARG A 492 -12.00 17.97 5.49
C ARG A 492 -13.52 17.83 5.38
N ALA A 493 -14.24 18.94 5.40
CA ALA A 493 -15.70 18.94 5.25
C ALA A 493 -16.14 18.38 3.87
N LEU A 494 -15.38 18.66 2.80
CA LEU A 494 -15.64 18.10 1.47
C LEU A 494 -15.50 16.55 1.50
N TYR A 495 -14.41 16.02 2.02
CA TYR A 495 -14.21 14.56 2.14
C TYR A 495 -15.28 13.91 3.01
N GLN A 496 -15.59 14.47 4.18
CA GLN A 496 -16.64 13.98 5.07
C GLN A 496 -18.00 13.89 4.33
N ARG A 497 -18.37 14.96 3.62
CA ARG A 497 -19.62 14.99 2.83
C ARG A 497 -19.64 13.92 1.74
N LEU A 498 -18.55 13.80 0.97
CA LEU A 498 -18.45 12.85 -0.14
C LEU A 498 -18.46 11.39 0.36
N ILE A 499 -17.67 11.08 1.40
CA ILE A 499 -17.62 9.74 1.99
C ILE A 499 -18.98 9.38 2.60
N ALA A 500 -19.64 10.30 3.29
CA ALA A 500 -20.98 10.06 3.83
C ALA A 500 -22.01 9.75 2.73
N ILE A 501 -21.94 10.44 1.58
CA ILE A 501 -22.79 10.13 0.42
C ILE A 501 -22.47 8.74 -0.11
N ARG A 502 -21.17 8.44 -0.33
CA ARG A 502 -20.73 7.12 -0.79
C ARG A 502 -21.25 6.00 0.11
N MET A 503 -21.01 6.09 1.41
CA MET A 503 -21.38 5.05 2.38
C MET A 503 -22.88 4.81 2.46
N ARG A 504 -23.69 5.86 2.29
CA ARG A 504 -25.14 5.76 2.36
C ARG A 504 -25.80 5.33 1.07
N GLU A 505 -25.29 5.81 -0.09
CA GLU A 505 -26.00 5.74 -1.35
C GLU A 505 -25.36 4.78 -2.38
N ILE A 506 -24.05 4.53 -2.28
CA ILE A 506 -23.30 3.79 -3.28
C ILE A 506 -22.80 2.45 -2.70
N ALA A 507 -22.12 2.46 -1.59
CA ALA A 507 -21.48 1.29 -1.00
C ALA A 507 -22.46 0.10 -0.79
N PRO A 508 -23.72 0.28 -0.36
CA PRO A 508 -24.63 -0.85 -0.14
C PRO A 508 -24.94 -1.69 -1.40
N GLU A 509 -24.78 -1.09 -2.58
CA GLU A 509 -25.14 -1.74 -3.86
C GLU A 509 -23.92 -1.91 -4.81
N ILE A 510 -22.72 -1.56 -4.36
CA ILE A 510 -21.54 -1.45 -5.23
C ILE A 510 -21.00 -2.81 -5.69
N GLU A 511 -21.15 -3.88 -4.93
CA GLU A 511 -20.70 -5.23 -5.32
C GLU A 511 -21.28 -5.69 -6.65
N ARG A 512 -22.50 -5.26 -6.94
CA ARG A 512 -23.20 -5.56 -8.20
C ARG A 512 -23.09 -4.44 -9.22
N ALA A 513 -22.26 -3.43 -8.95
CA ALA A 513 -22.09 -2.32 -9.87
C ALA A 513 -21.50 -2.78 -11.20
N ARG A 514 -22.04 -2.25 -12.28
CA ARG A 514 -21.55 -2.46 -13.65
C ARG A 514 -21.64 -1.15 -14.41
N ALA A 515 -20.57 -0.80 -15.12
CA ALA A 515 -20.61 0.34 -16.02
C ALA A 515 -21.64 0.11 -17.13
N ILE A 516 -22.48 1.09 -17.35
CA ILE A 516 -23.45 1.12 -18.47
C ILE A 516 -22.79 1.82 -19.65
N GLU A 517 -22.27 3.03 -19.40
CA GLU A 517 -21.66 3.89 -20.40
C GLU A 517 -20.70 4.87 -19.72
N ALA A 518 -19.60 5.20 -20.39
CA ALA A 518 -18.81 6.37 -20.07
C ALA A 518 -18.37 7.03 -21.38
N ARG A 519 -18.54 8.35 -21.47
CA ARG A 519 -18.27 9.07 -22.71
C ARG A 519 -17.61 10.43 -22.47
N PRO A 520 -16.73 10.85 -23.36
CA PRO A 520 -16.20 12.21 -23.37
C PRO A 520 -17.31 13.24 -23.64
N LEU A 521 -17.20 14.40 -22.97
CA LEU A 521 -18.04 15.58 -23.22
C LEU A 521 -17.21 16.76 -23.79
N GLY A 522 -15.89 16.64 -23.83
CA GLY A 522 -14.92 17.63 -24.25
C GLY A 522 -13.52 17.10 -24.00
N SER A 523 -12.51 17.96 -23.99
CA SER A 523 -11.11 17.53 -23.82
C SER A 523 -10.78 17.04 -22.40
N ALA A 524 -11.49 17.53 -21.38
CA ALA A 524 -11.24 17.25 -19.96
C ALA A 524 -12.55 17.00 -19.18
N ALA A 525 -13.61 16.59 -19.85
CA ALA A 525 -14.92 16.35 -19.23
C ALA A 525 -15.52 15.03 -19.70
N ILE A 526 -16.18 14.33 -18.79
CA ILE A 526 -16.90 13.07 -19.07
C ILE A 526 -18.25 13.02 -18.37
N GLU A 527 -19.11 12.15 -18.90
CA GLU A 527 -20.24 11.55 -18.18
C GLU A 527 -20.01 10.05 -18.09
N ALA A 528 -20.25 9.48 -16.92
CA ALA A 528 -20.20 8.05 -16.68
C ALA A 528 -21.43 7.59 -15.90
N CYS A 529 -21.93 6.40 -16.25
CA CYS A 529 -23.14 5.81 -15.69
C CYS A 529 -22.87 4.37 -15.27
N TRP A 530 -23.34 4.02 -14.08
CA TRP A 530 -23.26 2.65 -13.55
C TRP A 530 -24.62 2.20 -13.06
N ARG A 531 -24.91 0.95 -13.29
CA ARG A 531 -26.00 0.27 -12.62
C ARG A 531 -25.50 -0.14 -11.24
N LEU A 532 -26.18 0.30 -10.19
CA LEU A 532 -25.99 -0.13 -8.82
C LEU A 532 -27.10 -1.10 -8.44
N GLY A 533 -26.75 -2.31 -7.98
CA GLY A 533 -27.73 -3.35 -7.69
C GLY A 533 -28.64 -3.66 -8.89
N GLU A 534 -29.94 -3.82 -8.65
CA GLU A 534 -30.89 -4.20 -9.68
C GLU A 534 -31.57 -2.99 -10.34
N ARG A 535 -31.79 -1.89 -9.64
CA ARG A 535 -32.72 -0.82 -10.06
C ARG A 535 -32.17 0.59 -10.01
N ALA A 536 -31.02 0.80 -9.40
CA ALA A 536 -30.44 2.14 -9.28
C ALA A 536 -29.42 2.41 -10.40
N VAL A 537 -29.41 3.62 -10.91
CA VAL A 537 -28.43 4.11 -11.89
C VAL A 537 -27.73 5.33 -11.30
N LEU A 538 -26.45 5.16 -11.00
CA LEU A 538 -25.57 6.27 -10.64
C LEU A 538 -25.09 6.95 -11.92
N ARG A 539 -25.29 8.26 -12.02
CA ARG A 539 -24.71 9.11 -13.07
C ARG A 539 -23.74 10.09 -12.44
N LEU A 540 -22.57 10.21 -13.02
CA LEU A 540 -21.54 11.14 -12.59
C LEU A 540 -21.03 11.89 -13.82
N ALA A 541 -21.08 13.21 -13.78
CA ALA A 541 -20.47 14.08 -14.77
C ALA A 541 -19.37 14.92 -14.09
N VAL A 542 -18.18 14.89 -14.64
CA VAL A 542 -17.04 15.66 -14.15
C VAL A 542 -16.39 16.44 -15.29
N ASN A 543 -16.09 17.72 -15.02
CA ASN A 543 -15.37 18.62 -15.92
C ASN A 543 -14.17 19.20 -15.18
N LEU A 544 -12.99 18.76 -15.53
CA LEU A 544 -11.72 19.27 -14.99
C LEU A 544 -11.20 20.48 -15.79
N GLY A 545 -11.82 20.78 -16.94
CA GLY A 545 -11.44 21.85 -17.84
C GLY A 545 -11.91 23.24 -17.39
N ALA A 546 -11.33 24.28 -17.98
CA ALA A 546 -11.61 25.69 -17.67
C ALA A 546 -12.83 26.28 -18.38
N ALA A 547 -13.50 25.52 -19.26
CA ALA A 547 -14.70 25.96 -19.97
C ALA A 547 -15.88 25.03 -19.69
N PRO A 548 -17.13 25.54 -19.68
CA PRO A 548 -18.32 24.69 -19.58
C PRO A 548 -18.47 23.84 -20.84
N VAL A 549 -19.14 22.69 -20.69
CA VAL A 549 -19.41 21.78 -21.81
C VAL A 549 -20.89 21.42 -21.88
N PRO A 550 -21.44 21.14 -23.08
CA PRO A 550 -22.78 20.62 -23.23
C PRO A 550 -22.91 19.25 -22.56
N LEU A 551 -24.05 19.04 -21.89
CA LEU A 551 -24.39 17.79 -21.20
C LEU A 551 -25.85 17.47 -21.46
N ALA A 552 -26.20 16.20 -21.68
CA ALA A 552 -27.61 15.81 -21.65
C ALA A 552 -28.20 16.09 -20.25
N PRO A 553 -29.43 16.66 -20.14
CA PRO A 553 -29.98 16.99 -18.82
C PRO A 553 -29.92 15.81 -17.85
N MET A 554 -29.23 15.98 -16.73
CA MET A 554 -29.12 14.94 -15.71
C MET A 554 -30.45 14.79 -14.97
N ARG A 555 -30.94 13.57 -14.93
CA ARG A 555 -32.16 13.17 -14.22
C ARG A 555 -31.82 12.41 -12.94
N GLY A 556 -32.81 12.22 -12.09
CA GLY A 556 -32.65 11.53 -10.82
C GLY A 556 -32.44 12.48 -9.64
N ARG A 557 -32.36 11.90 -8.44
CA ARG A 557 -32.12 12.62 -7.21
C ARG A 557 -30.66 13.09 -7.17
N LEU A 558 -30.45 14.39 -6.97
CA LEU A 558 -29.10 14.94 -6.80
C LEU A 558 -28.46 14.39 -5.52
N LEU A 559 -27.29 13.78 -5.68
CA LEU A 559 -26.44 13.31 -4.58
C LEU A 559 -25.42 14.39 -4.18
N PHE A 560 -24.76 14.95 -5.20
CA PHE A 560 -23.69 15.92 -5.03
C PHE A 560 -23.63 16.89 -6.22
N ALA A 561 -23.28 18.12 -5.92
CA ALA A 561 -22.82 19.13 -6.88
C ALA A 561 -21.68 19.94 -6.24
N GLY A 562 -20.63 20.11 -6.98
CA GLY A 562 -19.50 20.96 -6.61
C GLY A 562 -19.01 21.75 -7.84
N PRO A 563 -19.13 23.10 -7.83
CA PRO A 563 -19.85 23.96 -6.86
C PRO A 563 -21.38 23.74 -6.85
N ASP A 564 -22.07 24.16 -5.79
CA ASP A 564 -23.50 23.87 -5.59
C ASP A 564 -24.40 24.25 -6.78
N ALA A 565 -24.12 25.39 -7.44
CA ALA A 565 -24.85 25.84 -8.62
C ALA A 565 -24.73 24.87 -9.84
N ALA A 566 -23.74 23.97 -9.83
CA ALA A 566 -23.52 23.05 -10.95
C ALA A 566 -24.68 22.07 -11.14
N GLY A 567 -25.38 21.67 -10.07
CA GLY A 567 -26.53 20.76 -10.16
C GLY A 567 -27.67 21.33 -10.98
N GLY A 568 -28.03 22.61 -10.78
CA GLY A 568 -29.07 23.27 -11.57
C GLY A 568 -28.68 23.43 -13.04
N ARG A 569 -27.42 23.75 -13.34
CA ARG A 569 -26.91 23.88 -14.73
C ARG A 569 -26.86 22.51 -15.42
N ALA A 570 -26.42 21.46 -14.74
CA ALA A 570 -26.43 20.10 -15.27
C ALA A 570 -27.85 19.61 -15.61
N GLY A 571 -28.85 19.95 -14.79
CA GLY A 571 -30.26 19.73 -15.10
C GLY A 571 -30.77 20.52 -16.31
N ALA A 572 -30.17 21.68 -16.61
CA ALA A 572 -30.47 22.53 -17.76
C ALA A 572 -29.65 22.18 -19.02
N GLY A 573 -28.74 21.19 -18.97
CA GLY A 573 -28.00 20.70 -20.14
C GLY A 573 -26.58 21.27 -20.29
N GLU A 574 -25.99 21.78 -19.23
CA GLU A 574 -24.63 22.31 -19.25
C GLU A 574 -23.84 21.88 -18.01
N LEU A 575 -22.66 21.31 -18.19
CA LEU A 575 -21.72 21.03 -17.12
C LEU A 575 -20.72 22.18 -16.97
N PRO A 576 -20.74 22.92 -15.85
CA PRO A 576 -19.81 24.03 -15.64
C PRO A 576 -18.35 23.61 -15.68
N ALA A 577 -17.46 24.57 -15.91
CA ALA A 577 -16.03 24.37 -15.74
C ALA A 577 -15.72 23.94 -14.30
N ARG A 578 -14.72 23.07 -14.14
CA ARG A 578 -14.17 22.65 -12.83
C ARG A 578 -15.28 22.22 -11.87
N SER A 579 -16.11 21.29 -12.32
CA SER A 579 -17.28 20.85 -11.56
C SER A 579 -17.46 19.32 -11.60
N CYS A 580 -18.12 18.82 -10.57
CA CYS A 580 -18.59 17.43 -10.52
C CYS A 580 -20.05 17.42 -10.06
N VAL A 581 -20.90 16.64 -10.76
CA VAL A 581 -22.31 16.43 -10.42
C VAL A 581 -22.58 14.93 -10.41
N ALA A 582 -23.24 14.44 -9.35
CA ALA A 582 -23.66 13.06 -9.24
C ALA A 582 -25.16 12.97 -8.93
N THR A 583 -25.88 12.11 -9.64
CA THR A 583 -27.30 11.83 -9.43
C THR A 583 -27.55 10.33 -9.32
N LEU A 584 -28.59 9.96 -8.59
CA LEU A 584 -29.08 8.59 -8.47
C LEU A 584 -30.51 8.53 -8.98
N ASP A 585 -30.72 7.70 -9.98
CA ASP A 585 -32.04 7.42 -10.54
C ASP A 585 -32.44 6.00 -10.14
N HIS A 586 -33.70 5.83 -9.71
CA HIS A 586 -34.25 4.52 -9.46
C HIS A 586 -35.14 4.18 -10.65
N ALA A 587 -34.78 3.14 -11.41
CA ALA A 587 -35.64 2.64 -12.46
C ALA A 587 -37.01 2.26 -11.85
N ALA A 588 -38.09 2.78 -12.45
CA ALA A 588 -39.44 2.58 -12.02
C ALA A 588 -39.87 1.09 -12.09
#